data_325f7685b722bb0e6aee75a652f8d81e
#
_entry.id   325f7685b722bb0e6aee75a652f8d81e
#
_cell.length_a   1.000
_cell.length_b   1.000
_cell.length_c   1.000
_cell.angle_alpha   90.00
_cell.angle_beta   90.00
_cell.angle_gamma   90.00
#
_symmetry.space_group_name_H-M   'P 1'
#
loop_
_entity.id
_entity.type
_entity.pdbx_description
1 polymer ?
#
loop_
_entity_poly.entity_id
_entity_poly.type
_entity_poly.pdbx_seq_one_letter_code
_entity_poly.pdbx_strand_id
1 'polypeptide(L)'
;MQTDLQEKIKELQRKIAREITYFQTGGVRPRGAIDECWIGRVLACAADEELPVDQNGAPMLPLAQFYLPALPHVPQVLDGVKLLTVFISQGLIGKSPEQMDGLWKVREYKNEAELVIKELANPRSQIRPFPLQPKFAADDVASWDGGGLEPDVVHEILELKRSVGLYYSDVTAGLEYHNCTKFGGYPSFCQSGVSFGDGFQFVFQISSDEKAGFNVIDGGSLMFAKNSQSGAWSLYYDFD
;
A
#
# COMPACT_ATOMS: atom_id res chain seq x y z
N MET A 1 -15.30 31.30 20.96
CA MET A 1 -14.73 30.13 21.67
C MET A 1 -15.14 28.80 21.06
N GLN A 2 -16.44 28.43 20.98
CA GLN A 2 -16.86 27.16 20.36
C GLN A 2 -16.64 27.13 18.84
N THR A 3 -16.86 28.25 18.16
CA THR A 3 -16.63 28.42 16.72
C THR A 3 -15.13 28.32 16.37
N ASP A 4 -14.25 28.92 17.17
CA ASP A 4 -12.80 28.88 16.98
C ASP A 4 -12.24 27.46 17.15
N LEU A 5 -12.78 26.68 18.10
CA LEU A 5 -12.38 25.30 18.31
C LEU A 5 -12.79 24.41 17.13
N GLN A 6 -14.00 24.59 16.60
CA GLN A 6 -14.46 23.86 15.42
C GLN A 6 -13.61 24.18 14.18
N GLU A 7 -13.22 25.44 13.99
CA GLU A 7 -12.36 25.83 12.87
C GLU A 7 -10.96 25.22 13.01
N LYS A 8 -10.39 25.20 14.23
CA LYS A 8 -9.12 24.56 14.50
C LYS A 8 -9.15 23.05 14.23
N ILE A 9 -10.22 22.36 14.60
CA ILE A 9 -10.41 20.92 14.28
C ILE A 9 -10.43 20.71 12.76
N LYS A 10 -11.20 21.52 12.02
CA LYS A 10 -11.25 21.43 10.55
C LYS A 10 -9.89 21.69 9.90
N GLU A 11 -9.11 22.62 10.42
CA GLU A 11 -7.75 22.89 9.96
C GLU A 11 -6.85 21.68 10.17
N LEU A 12 -6.90 21.07 11.36
CA LEU A 12 -6.16 19.84 11.64
C LEU A 12 -6.62 18.68 10.75
N GLN A 13 -7.90 18.51 10.52
CA GLN A 13 -8.42 17.50 9.60
C GLN A 13 -7.84 17.67 8.20
N ARG A 14 -7.73 18.90 7.67
CA ARG A 14 -7.11 19.18 6.37
C ARG A 14 -5.60 18.85 6.35
N LYS A 15 -4.91 19.05 7.48
CA LYS A 15 -3.49 18.70 7.62
C LYS A 15 -3.26 17.18 7.70
N ILE A 16 -4.21 16.45 8.28
CA ILE A 16 -4.11 15.01 8.53
C ILE A 16 -4.62 14.19 7.34
N ALA A 17 -5.78 14.52 6.80
CA ALA A 17 -6.42 13.74 5.75
C ALA A 17 -5.54 13.62 4.49
N ARG A 18 -5.50 12.43 3.90
CA ARG A 18 -4.75 12.13 2.67
C ARG A 18 -5.65 11.51 1.63
N GLU A 19 -5.35 11.82 0.38
CA GLU A 19 -5.96 11.16 -0.77
C GLU A 19 -5.35 9.78 -0.98
N ILE A 20 -6.20 8.81 -1.34
CA ILE A 20 -5.81 7.45 -1.64
C ILE A 20 -6.59 6.89 -2.83
N THR A 21 -5.98 5.91 -3.49
CA THR A 21 -6.72 4.89 -4.21
C THR A 21 -6.76 3.64 -3.35
N TYR A 22 -7.95 3.17 -2.97
CA TYR A 22 -8.12 1.88 -2.31
C TYR A 22 -8.82 0.88 -3.23
N PHE A 23 -8.76 -0.41 -2.92
CA PHE A 23 -9.25 -1.45 -3.81
C PHE A 23 -10.34 -2.32 -3.18
N GLN A 24 -11.35 -2.62 -3.99
CA GLN A 24 -12.35 -3.63 -3.69
C GLN A 24 -12.06 -4.89 -4.51
N THR A 25 -11.98 -6.04 -3.84
CA THR A 25 -11.64 -7.32 -4.46
C THR A 25 -12.86 -7.97 -5.10
N GLY A 26 -12.74 -8.30 -6.39
CA GLY A 26 -13.82 -8.88 -7.18
C GLY A 26 -14.92 -7.89 -7.55
N GLY A 27 -16.11 -8.41 -7.84
CA GLY A 27 -17.28 -7.60 -8.22
C GLY A 27 -17.29 -7.10 -9.66
N VAL A 28 -16.22 -7.34 -10.44
CA VAL A 28 -16.15 -7.07 -11.88
C VAL A 28 -15.79 -8.34 -12.65
N ARG A 29 -16.27 -8.41 -13.88
CA ARG A 29 -15.87 -9.48 -14.80
C ARG A 29 -14.56 -9.09 -15.48
N PRO A 30 -13.47 -9.85 -15.31
CA PRO A 30 -12.21 -9.55 -15.95
C PRO A 30 -12.30 -9.73 -17.48
N ARG A 31 -11.52 -8.93 -18.20
CA ARG A 31 -11.40 -8.94 -19.67
C ARG A 31 -10.10 -9.63 -20.11
N GLY A 32 -9.13 -9.78 -19.18
CA GLY A 32 -7.80 -10.30 -19.50
C GLY A 32 -6.94 -9.25 -20.21
N ALA A 33 -7.08 -7.99 -19.85
CA ALA A 33 -6.40 -6.86 -20.48
C ALA A 33 -5.26 -6.31 -19.59
N ILE A 34 -4.31 -5.60 -20.20
CA ILE A 34 -3.16 -5.01 -19.51
C ILE A 34 -3.60 -3.98 -18.45
N ASP A 35 -4.69 -3.26 -18.76
CA ASP A 35 -5.24 -2.16 -17.97
C ASP A 35 -6.02 -2.61 -16.72
N GLU A 36 -5.90 -3.87 -16.32
CA GLU A 36 -6.57 -4.43 -15.16
C GLU A 36 -5.63 -4.51 -13.94
N CYS A 37 -6.20 -4.22 -12.76
CA CYS A 37 -5.53 -4.46 -11.48
C CYS A 37 -5.95 -5.83 -10.92
N TRP A 38 -4.99 -6.54 -10.30
CA TRP A 38 -5.19 -7.90 -9.81
C TRP A 38 -4.51 -8.11 -8.46
N ILE A 39 -5.13 -8.95 -7.63
CA ILE A 39 -4.47 -9.67 -6.55
C ILE A 39 -4.34 -11.15 -6.94
N GLY A 40 -3.24 -11.80 -6.57
CA GLY A 40 -2.97 -13.22 -6.86
C GLY A 40 -2.61 -13.51 -8.32
N ARG A 41 -2.39 -12.47 -9.14
CA ARG A 41 -2.12 -12.63 -10.57
C ARG A 41 -1.22 -11.53 -11.10
N VAL A 42 -0.28 -11.89 -11.97
CA VAL A 42 0.45 -10.98 -12.87
C VAL A 42 0.19 -11.44 -14.31
N LEU A 43 -0.56 -10.65 -15.05
CA LEU A 43 -1.07 -10.96 -16.40
C LEU A 43 -0.22 -10.33 -17.50
N ALA A 44 0.50 -9.24 -17.21
CA ALA A 44 1.27 -8.49 -18.17
C ALA A 44 2.70 -8.22 -17.67
N CYS A 45 3.66 -8.32 -18.58
CA CYS A 45 5.08 -8.06 -18.33
C CYS A 45 5.79 -7.73 -19.66
N ALA A 46 7.11 -7.45 -19.62
CA ALA A 46 7.89 -7.39 -20.85
C ALA A 46 8.01 -8.80 -21.48
N ALA A 47 8.14 -8.86 -22.81
CA ALA A 47 8.04 -10.10 -23.58
C ALA A 47 9.07 -11.17 -23.17
N ASP A 48 10.28 -10.74 -22.81
CA ASP A 48 11.42 -11.58 -22.42
C ASP A 48 11.47 -11.92 -20.92
N GLU A 49 10.56 -11.33 -20.12
CA GLU A 49 10.56 -11.57 -18.68
C GLU A 49 9.97 -12.91 -18.30
N GLU A 50 10.57 -13.52 -17.30
CA GLU A 50 10.11 -14.74 -16.65
C GLU A 50 9.70 -14.49 -15.21
N LEU A 51 9.00 -15.47 -14.64
CA LEU A 51 8.64 -15.47 -13.23
C LEU A 51 9.92 -15.33 -12.39
N PRO A 52 10.00 -14.32 -11.51
CA PRO A 52 11.21 -14.14 -10.70
C PRO A 52 11.40 -15.30 -9.73
N VAL A 53 12.66 -15.54 -9.40
CA VAL A 53 13.06 -16.48 -8.37
C VAL A 53 13.61 -15.73 -7.16
N ASP A 54 13.47 -16.32 -5.99
CA ASP A 54 14.04 -15.77 -4.77
C ASP A 54 15.55 -16.07 -4.66
N GLN A 55 16.19 -15.60 -3.60
CA GLN A 55 17.61 -15.82 -3.32
C GLN A 55 18.02 -17.30 -3.25
N ASN A 56 17.08 -18.23 -3.08
CA ASN A 56 17.32 -19.67 -3.04
C ASN A 56 17.01 -20.36 -4.39
N GLY A 57 16.65 -19.59 -5.43
CA GLY A 57 16.26 -20.09 -6.73
C GLY A 57 14.84 -20.64 -6.80
N ALA A 58 14.02 -20.44 -5.76
CA ALA A 58 12.62 -20.87 -5.78
C ALA A 58 11.73 -19.85 -6.52
N PRO A 59 10.82 -20.30 -7.41
CA PRO A 59 9.92 -19.40 -8.11
C PRO A 59 9.03 -18.63 -7.13
N MET A 60 8.97 -17.30 -7.27
CA MET A 60 8.12 -16.43 -6.44
C MET A 60 6.64 -16.61 -6.78
N LEU A 61 5.78 -16.17 -5.87
CA LEU A 61 4.34 -16.10 -6.06
C LEU A 61 3.97 -14.75 -6.69
N PRO A 62 3.19 -14.69 -7.77
CA PRO A 62 2.61 -13.44 -8.25
C PRO A 62 1.58 -12.95 -7.23
N LEU A 63 1.87 -11.80 -6.60
CA LEU A 63 1.00 -11.25 -5.56
C LEU A 63 0.01 -10.25 -6.11
N ALA A 64 0.47 -9.30 -6.91
CA ALA A 64 -0.42 -8.26 -7.44
C ALA A 64 0.11 -7.64 -8.74
N GLN A 65 -0.83 -7.08 -9.50
CA GLN A 65 -0.61 -6.22 -10.64
C GLN A 65 -1.47 -4.97 -10.51
N PHE A 66 -0.89 -3.79 -10.76
CA PHE A 66 -1.59 -2.52 -10.73
C PHE A 66 -1.30 -1.72 -12.00
N TYR A 67 -2.35 -1.39 -12.76
CA TYR A 67 -2.27 -0.49 -13.91
C TYR A 67 -2.53 0.94 -13.41
N LEU A 68 -1.45 1.72 -13.27
CA LEU A 68 -1.48 3.00 -12.57
C LEU A 68 -2.31 4.09 -13.28
N PRO A 69 -2.37 4.15 -14.63
CA PRO A 69 -3.22 5.14 -15.30
C PRO A 69 -4.73 5.03 -15.02
N ALA A 70 -5.19 3.87 -14.51
CA ALA A 70 -6.58 3.68 -14.12
C ALA A 70 -6.86 4.08 -12.66
N LEU A 71 -5.84 4.42 -11.88
CA LEU A 71 -5.99 4.75 -10.48
C LEU A 71 -6.36 6.24 -10.32
N PRO A 72 -7.39 6.57 -9.53
CA PRO A 72 -7.79 7.96 -9.29
C PRO A 72 -6.76 8.78 -8.51
N HIS A 73 -5.92 8.16 -7.70
CA HIS A 73 -4.80 8.77 -7.00
C HIS A 73 -3.57 7.86 -7.07
N VAL A 74 -2.41 8.44 -7.44
CA VAL A 74 -1.11 7.74 -7.49
C VAL A 74 -0.06 8.63 -6.82
N PRO A 75 0.74 8.14 -5.86
CA PRO A 75 1.83 8.90 -5.27
C PRO A 75 2.83 9.37 -6.34
N GLN A 76 3.26 10.62 -6.23
CA GLN A 76 4.14 11.29 -7.20
C GLN A 76 5.45 10.53 -7.48
N VAL A 77 5.96 9.78 -6.51
CA VAL A 77 7.18 8.97 -6.67
C VAL A 77 7.04 7.87 -7.75
N LEU A 78 5.82 7.60 -8.20
CA LEU A 78 5.50 6.67 -9.30
C LEU A 78 5.20 7.38 -10.64
N ASP A 79 5.47 8.67 -10.75
CA ASP A 79 5.22 9.42 -11.98
C ASP A 79 5.90 8.75 -13.18
N GLY A 80 5.11 8.57 -14.25
CA GLY A 80 5.54 7.91 -15.48
C GLY A 80 5.48 6.39 -15.45
N VAL A 81 5.27 5.73 -14.32
CA VAL A 81 5.03 4.29 -14.24
C VAL A 81 3.63 3.97 -14.78
N LYS A 82 3.53 2.99 -15.68
CA LYS A 82 2.27 2.51 -16.27
C LYS A 82 1.76 1.25 -15.59
N LEU A 83 2.65 0.32 -15.36
CA LEU A 83 2.31 -0.94 -14.70
C LEU A 83 3.30 -1.19 -13.56
N LEU A 84 2.76 -1.73 -12.46
CA LEU A 84 3.54 -2.18 -11.32
C LEU A 84 3.14 -3.61 -11.01
N THR A 85 4.13 -4.50 -10.88
CA THR A 85 3.90 -5.90 -10.51
C THR A 85 4.66 -6.26 -9.24
N VAL A 86 4.06 -7.10 -8.41
CA VAL A 86 4.59 -7.48 -7.11
C VAL A 86 4.64 -8.99 -7.01
N PHE A 87 5.80 -9.50 -6.58
CA PHE A 87 6.05 -10.90 -6.35
C PHE A 87 6.62 -11.10 -4.95
N ILE A 88 6.26 -12.21 -4.30
CA ILE A 88 6.77 -12.59 -2.99
C ILE A 88 7.21 -14.05 -2.97
N SER A 89 8.23 -14.36 -2.17
CA SER A 89 8.57 -15.74 -1.84
C SER A 89 7.55 -16.32 -0.87
N GLN A 90 7.28 -17.61 -0.98
CA GLN A 90 6.39 -18.32 -0.06
C GLN A 90 6.84 -18.22 1.42
N GLY A 91 8.13 -18.02 1.64
CA GLY A 91 8.71 -17.90 2.97
C GLY A 91 8.92 -16.45 3.46
N LEU A 92 8.34 -15.44 2.80
CA LEU A 92 8.50 -14.04 3.19
C LEU A 92 7.88 -13.72 4.55
N ILE A 93 6.60 -14.11 4.71
CA ILE A 93 5.83 -13.79 5.91
C ILE A 93 6.39 -14.59 7.10
N GLY A 94 6.61 -13.91 8.24
CA GLY A 94 7.27 -14.45 9.43
C GLY A 94 8.78 -14.18 9.48
N LYS A 95 9.34 -13.45 8.51
CA LYS A 95 10.75 -13.02 8.51
C LYS A 95 10.90 -11.63 9.14
N SER A 96 12.03 -11.41 9.83
CA SER A 96 12.37 -10.05 10.24
C SER A 96 12.78 -9.19 9.03
N PRO A 97 12.70 -7.84 9.11
CA PRO A 97 13.04 -6.97 7.98
C PRO A 97 14.39 -7.27 7.33
N GLU A 98 15.41 -7.61 8.15
CA GLU A 98 16.76 -7.93 7.69
C GLU A 98 16.84 -9.26 6.91
N GLN A 99 15.84 -10.12 7.08
CA GLN A 99 15.76 -11.43 6.43
C GLN A 99 14.89 -11.42 5.16
N MET A 100 14.22 -10.28 4.87
CA MET A 100 13.30 -10.19 3.72
C MET A 100 13.99 -9.87 2.40
N ASP A 101 15.27 -9.48 2.41
CA ASP A 101 16.00 -9.17 1.19
C ASP A 101 16.03 -10.39 0.24
N GLY A 102 15.79 -10.14 -1.04
CA GLY A 102 15.70 -11.18 -2.06
C GLY A 102 14.46 -12.10 -1.98
N LEU A 103 13.54 -11.88 -1.01
CA LEU A 103 12.29 -12.64 -0.88
C LEU A 103 11.06 -11.95 -1.48
N TRP A 104 11.23 -10.80 -2.05
CA TRP A 104 10.19 -10.06 -2.74
C TRP A 104 10.75 -9.29 -3.93
N LYS A 105 9.88 -8.92 -4.85
CA LYS A 105 10.25 -8.13 -6.02
C LYS A 105 9.11 -7.23 -6.47
N VAL A 106 9.43 -5.96 -6.70
CA VAL A 106 8.56 -5.00 -7.39
C VAL A 106 9.20 -4.72 -8.74
N ARG A 107 8.41 -4.75 -9.82
CA ARG A 107 8.82 -4.32 -11.15
C ARG A 107 7.96 -3.14 -11.59
N GLU A 108 8.62 -2.15 -12.17
CA GLU A 108 8.00 -0.94 -12.71
C GLU A 108 8.16 -0.92 -14.23
N TYR A 109 7.08 -0.68 -14.94
CA TYR A 109 7.09 -0.54 -16.39
C TYR A 109 6.62 0.87 -16.74
N LYS A 110 7.46 1.61 -17.43
CA LYS A 110 7.18 3.00 -17.85
C LYS A 110 6.66 3.10 -19.27
N ASN A 111 6.98 2.13 -20.11
CA ASN A 111 6.56 2.06 -21.50
C ASN A 111 5.53 0.96 -21.70
N GLU A 112 4.29 1.35 -21.94
CA GLU A 112 3.18 0.41 -22.16
C GLU A 112 3.35 -0.40 -23.46
N ALA A 113 4.01 0.17 -24.47
CA ALA A 113 4.23 -0.51 -25.74
C ALA A 113 5.19 -1.73 -25.66
N GLU A 114 5.95 -1.84 -24.56
CA GLU A 114 6.81 -2.99 -24.29
C GLU A 114 6.08 -4.14 -23.56
N LEU A 115 4.85 -3.89 -23.13
CA LEU A 115 4.07 -4.86 -22.38
C LEU A 115 3.33 -5.82 -23.31
N VAL A 116 3.35 -7.08 -22.93
CA VAL A 116 2.57 -8.13 -23.57
C VAL A 116 1.68 -8.86 -22.56
N ILE A 117 0.58 -9.41 -23.02
CA ILE A 117 -0.23 -10.34 -22.23
C ILE A 117 0.55 -11.65 -22.13
N LYS A 118 1.19 -11.86 -20.99
CA LYS A 118 1.95 -13.06 -20.65
C LYS A 118 1.80 -13.31 -19.14
N GLU A 119 1.00 -14.28 -18.80
CA GLU A 119 0.76 -14.60 -17.39
C GLU A 119 1.99 -15.24 -16.75
N LEU A 120 2.52 -14.58 -15.72
CA LEU A 120 3.59 -15.10 -14.89
C LEU A 120 2.99 -15.88 -13.73
N ALA A 121 2.72 -17.16 -13.92
CA ALA A 121 2.03 -18.01 -12.96
C ALA A 121 2.98 -18.92 -12.20
N ASN A 122 2.71 -19.14 -10.91
CA ASN A 122 3.32 -20.18 -10.11
C ASN A 122 2.26 -21.22 -9.74
N PRO A 123 2.35 -22.49 -10.23
CA PRO A 123 1.36 -23.52 -9.94
C PRO A 123 1.21 -23.88 -8.46
N ARG A 124 2.18 -23.48 -7.62
CA ARG A 124 2.15 -23.69 -6.17
C ARG A 124 1.50 -22.54 -5.41
N SER A 125 1.11 -21.45 -6.12
CA SER A 125 0.44 -20.33 -5.46
C SER A 125 -0.91 -20.76 -4.93
N GLN A 126 -1.15 -20.45 -3.66
CA GLN A 126 -2.46 -20.60 -3.02
C GLN A 126 -3.26 -19.29 -3.02
N ILE A 127 -2.64 -18.21 -3.47
CA ILE A 127 -3.29 -16.91 -3.64
C ILE A 127 -4.18 -16.98 -4.86
N ARG A 128 -5.48 -16.88 -4.66
CA ARG A 128 -6.48 -16.95 -5.75
C ARG A 128 -6.53 -15.65 -6.51
N PRO A 129 -6.58 -15.68 -7.86
CA PRO A 129 -6.63 -14.47 -8.67
C PRO A 129 -8.01 -13.80 -8.60
N PHE A 130 -8.04 -12.54 -8.21
CA PHE A 130 -9.21 -11.68 -8.28
C PHE A 130 -8.87 -10.33 -8.90
N PRO A 131 -9.76 -9.77 -9.75
CA PRO A 131 -9.63 -8.40 -10.21
C PRO A 131 -9.83 -7.44 -9.03
N LEU A 132 -9.09 -6.33 -9.05
CA LEU A 132 -9.18 -5.26 -8.09
C LEU A 132 -9.84 -4.04 -8.72
N GLN A 133 -10.88 -3.50 -8.08
CA GLN A 133 -11.53 -2.27 -8.49
C GLN A 133 -10.96 -1.09 -7.74
N PRO A 134 -10.29 -0.12 -8.42
CA PRO A 134 -9.83 1.10 -7.77
C PRO A 134 -11.01 2.00 -7.38
N LYS A 135 -10.92 2.58 -6.20
CA LYS A 135 -11.85 3.58 -5.64
C LYS A 135 -11.05 4.73 -5.07
N PHE A 136 -11.65 5.91 -5.02
CA PHE A 136 -11.05 7.11 -4.46
C PHE A 136 -11.59 7.38 -3.05
N ALA A 137 -10.71 7.83 -2.16
CA ALA A 137 -11.04 8.47 -0.90
C ALA A 137 -10.07 9.63 -0.63
N ALA A 138 -10.53 10.66 0.10
CA ALA A 138 -9.72 11.83 0.44
C ALA A 138 -9.66 12.05 1.97
N ASP A 139 -9.92 11.00 2.72
CA ASP A 139 -10.14 11.03 4.15
C ASP A 139 -9.30 10.01 4.94
N ASP A 140 -8.28 9.43 4.30
CA ASP A 140 -7.38 8.48 4.97
C ASP A 140 -6.59 9.17 6.08
N VAL A 141 -6.60 8.56 7.26
CA VAL A 141 -5.85 9.03 8.43
C VAL A 141 -4.93 7.96 8.98
N ALA A 142 -3.85 8.39 9.65
CA ALA A 142 -2.96 7.47 10.34
C ALA A 142 -3.62 6.86 11.58
N SER A 143 -3.22 5.65 11.98
CA SER A 143 -3.41 5.21 13.36
C SER A 143 -2.60 6.12 14.29
N TRP A 144 -3.16 6.51 15.44
CA TRP A 144 -2.41 7.34 16.40
C TRP A 144 -1.13 6.66 16.87
N ASP A 145 -1.21 5.38 17.16
CA ASP A 145 -0.06 4.59 17.63
C ASP A 145 0.88 4.18 16.49
N GLY A 146 0.40 4.15 15.25
CA GLY A 146 1.21 3.82 14.07
C GLY A 146 2.15 4.93 13.60
N GLY A 147 1.95 6.17 14.07
CA GLY A 147 2.74 7.31 13.65
C GLY A 147 2.47 7.75 12.20
N GLY A 148 3.44 8.48 11.62
CA GLY A 148 3.30 9.02 10.25
C GLY A 148 2.70 10.42 10.18
N LEU A 149 2.26 10.98 11.32
CA LEU A 149 1.86 12.38 11.41
C LEU A 149 3.10 13.28 11.58
N GLU A 150 3.04 14.48 11.01
CA GLU A 150 4.09 15.49 11.19
C GLU A 150 4.19 15.90 12.68
N PRO A 151 5.39 16.15 13.21
CA PRO A 151 5.59 16.44 14.62
C PRO A 151 4.83 17.67 15.14
N ASP A 152 4.64 18.70 14.33
CA ASP A 152 3.86 19.88 14.64
C ASP A 152 2.37 19.57 14.77
N VAL A 153 1.83 18.71 13.92
CA VAL A 153 0.44 18.23 13.98
C VAL A 153 0.22 17.42 15.27
N VAL A 154 1.15 16.51 15.59
CA VAL A 154 1.11 15.77 16.85
C VAL A 154 1.11 16.71 18.04
N HIS A 155 1.97 17.74 18.03
CA HIS A 155 2.02 18.75 19.09
C HIS A 155 0.68 19.49 19.23
N GLU A 156 0.09 19.95 18.12
CA GLU A 156 -1.20 20.64 18.14
C GLU A 156 -2.33 19.75 18.71
N ILE A 157 -2.35 18.46 18.40
CA ILE A 157 -3.33 17.51 18.95
C ILE A 157 -3.12 17.31 20.45
N LEU A 158 -1.88 17.18 20.90
CA LEU A 158 -1.58 17.06 22.33
C LEU A 158 -1.94 18.33 23.12
N GLU A 159 -1.81 19.51 22.52
CA GLU A 159 -2.27 20.77 23.12
C GLU A 159 -3.80 20.83 23.24
N LEU A 160 -4.53 20.35 22.24
CA LEU A 160 -6.00 20.25 22.34
C LEU A 160 -6.42 19.28 23.45
N LYS A 161 -5.71 18.15 23.60
CA LYS A 161 -5.96 17.21 24.70
C LYS A 161 -5.75 17.87 26.07
N ARG A 162 -4.68 18.65 26.24
CA ARG A 162 -4.34 19.32 27.51
C ARG A 162 -5.29 20.48 27.83
N SER A 163 -5.66 21.28 26.83
CA SER A 163 -6.40 22.53 27.03
C SER A 163 -7.92 22.34 27.11
N VAL A 164 -8.47 21.43 26.30
CA VAL A 164 -9.93 21.24 26.15
C VAL A 164 -10.39 19.79 26.26
N GLY A 165 -9.47 18.82 26.49
CA GLY A 165 -9.81 17.41 26.69
C GLY A 165 -10.16 16.64 25.41
N LEU A 166 -9.83 17.17 24.22
CA LEU A 166 -10.08 16.48 22.95
C LEU A 166 -8.94 15.54 22.61
N TYR A 167 -9.29 14.33 22.18
CA TYR A 167 -8.37 13.29 21.76
C TYR A 167 -8.22 13.27 20.23
N TYR A 168 -7.28 12.49 19.74
CA TYR A 168 -7.07 12.28 18.29
C TYR A 168 -8.35 11.78 17.59
N SER A 169 -9.07 10.85 18.23
CA SER A 169 -10.37 10.35 17.72
C SER A 169 -11.42 11.43 17.56
N ASP A 170 -11.41 12.48 18.42
CA ASP A 170 -12.34 13.62 18.29
C ASP A 170 -11.92 14.51 17.11
N VAL A 171 -10.61 14.68 16.91
CA VAL A 171 -10.07 15.43 15.76
C VAL A 171 -10.35 14.72 14.44
N THR A 172 -10.22 13.39 14.40
CA THR A 172 -10.43 12.58 13.18
C THR A 172 -11.87 12.14 12.97
N ALA A 173 -12.81 12.61 13.79
CA ALA A 173 -14.22 12.26 13.65
C ALA A 173 -14.76 12.59 12.24
N GLY A 174 -15.27 11.57 11.56
CA GLY A 174 -15.75 11.67 10.17
C GLY A 174 -14.69 11.47 9.10
N LEU A 175 -13.44 11.19 9.46
CA LEU A 175 -12.37 10.67 8.60
C LEU A 175 -12.23 9.16 8.84
N GLU A 176 -11.57 8.43 7.94
CA GLU A 176 -11.49 6.98 8.00
C GLU A 176 -10.03 6.49 8.01
N TYR A 177 -9.74 5.53 8.87
CA TYR A 177 -8.50 4.76 8.84
C TYR A 177 -8.67 3.58 7.88
N HIS A 178 -8.11 3.71 6.68
CA HIS A 178 -8.21 2.68 5.64
C HIS A 178 -7.14 1.61 5.79
N ASN A 179 -7.44 0.54 6.55
CA ASN A 179 -6.59 -0.65 6.64
C ASN A 179 -6.95 -1.66 5.53
N CYS A 180 -6.61 -1.32 4.30
CA CYS A 180 -6.90 -2.13 3.11
C CYS A 180 -5.79 -2.00 2.07
N THR A 181 -5.84 -2.77 0.99
CA THR A 181 -4.94 -2.57 -0.16
C THR A 181 -5.19 -1.18 -0.73
N LYS A 182 -4.15 -0.34 -0.74
CA LYS A 182 -4.24 1.07 -1.16
C LYS A 182 -2.93 1.64 -1.67
N PHE A 183 -3.02 2.73 -2.47
CA PHE A 183 -1.92 3.62 -2.87
C PHE A 183 -2.11 4.99 -2.21
N GLY A 184 -1.03 5.57 -1.70
CA GLY A 184 -1.06 6.83 -0.98
C GLY A 184 -1.53 6.70 0.46
N GLY A 185 -1.81 7.85 1.10
CA GLY A 185 -2.23 7.90 2.50
C GLY A 185 -1.13 7.51 3.47
N TYR A 186 -1.53 6.83 4.53
CA TYR A 186 -0.64 6.37 5.59
C TYR A 186 -0.47 4.86 5.60
N PRO A 187 0.71 4.33 5.95
CA PRO A 187 0.88 2.90 6.17
C PRO A 187 0.04 2.44 7.36
N SER A 188 -0.48 1.22 7.30
CA SER A 188 -1.26 0.63 8.38
C SER A 188 -0.36 0.00 9.45
N PHE A 189 0.46 0.82 10.10
CA PHE A 189 1.28 0.38 11.22
C PHE A 189 0.43 0.17 12.47
N CYS A 190 0.63 -0.96 13.13
CA CYS A 190 0.02 -1.30 14.42
C CYS A 190 0.93 -0.93 15.60
N GLN A 191 2.21 -0.66 15.33
CA GLN A 191 3.22 -0.34 16.33
C GLN A 191 3.85 1.03 16.06
N SER A 192 4.18 1.76 17.12
CA SER A 192 4.87 3.04 17.02
C SER A 192 6.37 2.86 16.70
N GLY A 193 6.95 3.90 16.07
CA GLY A 193 8.39 3.96 15.80
C GLY A 193 8.86 3.15 14.60
N VAL A 194 7.96 2.59 13.80
CA VAL A 194 8.31 1.93 12.55
C VAL A 194 8.73 2.97 11.51
N SER A 195 9.81 2.68 10.79
CA SER A 195 10.34 3.51 9.71
C SER A 195 10.84 2.61 8.57
N PHE A 196 10.66 3.08 7.34
CA PHE A 196 11.22 2.41 6.15
C PHE A 196 12.70 2.75 5.92
N GLY A 197 13.30 3.60 6.77
CA GLY A 197 14.66 4.13 6.62
C GLY A 197 14.70 5.52 5.98
N ASP A 198 15.88 6.15 6.02
CA ASP A 198 16.08 7.52 5.55
C ASP A 198 15.79 7.68 4.05
N GLY A 199 14.99 8.69 3.72
CA GLY A 199 14.62 9.02 2.35
C GLY A 199 13.57 8.13 1.71
N PHE A 200 13.07 7.11 2.42
CA PHE A 200 11.96 6.29 1.97
C PHE A 200 10.62 6.90 2.36
N GLN A 201 9.69 6.91 1.42
CA GLN A 201 8.32 7.36 1.62
C GLN A 201 7.37 6.21 1.32
N PHE A 202 6.34 6.05 2.13
CA PHE A 202 5.27 5.09 1.88
C PHE A 202 4.61 5.34 0.52
N VAL A 203 4.35 4.28 -0.23
CA VAL A 203 3.78 4.35 -1.57
C VAL A 203 2.47 3.60 -1.66
N PHE A 204 2.46 2.33 -1.26
CA PHE A 204 1.28 1.47 -1.29
C PHE A 204 1.39 0.32 -0.29
N GLN A 205 0.27 -0.29 0.00
CA GLN A 205 0.23 -1.54 0.76
C GLN A 205 -0.69 -2.57 0.10
N ILE A 206 -0.40 -3.84 0.34
CA ILE A 206 -1.24 -4.98 -0.01
C ILE A 206 -1.63 -5.65 1.29
N SER A 207 -2.90 -5.50 1.65
CA SER A 207 -3.45 -6.05 2.90
C SER A 207 -3.95 -7.46 2.69
N SER A 208 -4.10 -8.20 3.78
CA SER A 208 -4.76 -9.48 3.81
C SER A 208 -6.12 -9.42 3.12
N ASP A 209 -6.43 -10.46 2.36
CA ASP A 209 -7.65 -10.56 1.56
C ASP A 209 -8.22 -11.98 1.62
N GLU A 210 -9.36 -12.13 2.27
CA GLU A 210 -10.02 -13.43 2.46
C GLU A 210 -10.46 -14.06 1.13
N LYS A 211 -10.94 -13.24 0.15
CA LYS A 211 -11.36 -13.74 -1.15
C LYS A 211 -10.18 -14.34 -1.91
N ALA A 212 -9.05 -13.65 -1.90
CA ALA A 212 -7.82 -14.13 -2.52
C ALA A 212 -7.15 -15.23 -1.70
N GLY A 213 -7.49 -15.41 -0.43
CA GLY A 213 -6.80 -16.32 0.48
C GLY A 213 -5.38 -15.86 0.79
N PHE A 214 -5.14 -14.55 0.70
CA PHE A 214 -3.88 -13.93 1.07
C PHE A 214 -3.97 -13.44 2.51
N ASN A 215 -3.03 -13.85 3.36
CA ASN A 215 -2.99 -13.45 4.75
C ASN A 215 -1.58 -13.11 5.21
N VAL A 216 -1.44 -11.95 5.82
CA VAL A 216 -0.22 -11.48 6.48
C VAL A 216 -0.43 -11.70 7.98
N ILE A 217 -0.06 -12.87 8.46
CA ILE A 217 -0.16 -13.36 9.85
C ILE A 217 -1.60 -13.22 10.37
N ASP A 218 -1.95 -12.13 11.01
CA ASP A 218 -3.26 -11.91 11.66
C ASP A 218 -3.95 -10.67 11.04
N GLY A 219 -4.27 -10.77 9.75
CA GLY A 219 -4.98 -9.70 9.05
C GLY A 219 -4.14 -8.49 8.63
N GLY A 220 -2.82 -8.55 8.78
CA GLY A 220 -1.91 -7.43 8.52
C GLY A 220 -1.70 -7.09 7.04
N SER A 221 -0.69 -6.26 6.79
CA SER A 221 -0.40 -5.68 5.46
C SER A 221 1.08 -5.73 5.13
N LEU A 222 1.40 -5.98 3.86
CA LEU A 222 2.70 -5.70 3.28
C LEU A 222 2.74 -4.24 2.82
N MET A 223 3.62 -3.44 3.38
CA MET A 223 3.74 -2.00 3.14
C MET A 223 5.01 -1.69 2.39
N PHE A 224 4.87 -1.03 1.24
CA PHE A 224 5.96 -0.72 0.33
C PHE A 224 6.27 0.77 0.34
N ALA A 225 7.54 1.08 0.51
CA ALA A 225 8.07 2.44 0.45
C ALA A 225 9.14 2.55 -0.64
N LYS A 226 9.30 3.76 -1.19
CA LYS A 226 10.26 4.02 -2.25
C LYS A 226 11.09 5.24 -1.90
N ASN A 227 12.39 5.14 -2.15
CA ASN A 227 13.30 6.26 -2.06
C ASN A 227 13.27 7.05 -3.39
N SER A 228 12.86 8.31 -3.35
CA SER A 228 12.68 9.14 -4.54
C SER A 228 14.00 9.48 -5.25
N GLN A 229 15.14 9.43 -4.55
CA GLN A 229 16.46 9.76 -5.11
C GLN A 229 17.12 8.54 -5.75
N SER A 230 17.14 7.41 -5.03
CA SER A 230 17.79 6.19 -5.53
C SER A 230 16.88 5.30 -6.37
N GLY A 231 15.55 5.47 -6.27
CA GLY A 231 14.57 4.56 -6.86
C GLY A 231 14.43 3.23 -6.14
N ALA A 232 15.18 3.01 -5.06
CA ALA A 232 15.14 1.77 -4.31
C ALA A 232 13.79 1.59 -3.59
N TRP A 233 13.35 0.34 -3.48
CA TRP A 233 12.19 -0.05 -2.72
C TRP A 233 12.56 -0.61 -1.35
N SER A 234 11.67 -0.42 -0.37
CA SER A 234 11.72 -1.02 0.95
C SER A 234 10.39 -1.68 1.24
N LEU A 235 10.42 -2.79 1.96
CA LEU A 235 9.24 -3.53 2.39
C LEU A 235 9.26 -3.66 3.91
N TYR A 236 8.12 -3.39 4.52
CA TYR A 236 7.81 -3.74 5.89
C TYR A 236 6.44 -4.42 5.94
N TYR A 237 6.18 -5.25 6.93
CA TYR A 237 4.85 -5.75 7.21
C TYR A 237 4.55 -5.65 8.70
N ASP A 238 3.28 -5.42 9.00
CA ASP A 238 2.77 -5.32 10.35
C ASP A 238 1.40 -6.00 10.43
N PHE A 239 1.03 -6.40 11.62
CA PHE A 239 -0.21 -7.14 11.90
C PHE A 239 -0.64 -6.87 13.36
N ASP A 240 -1.92 -7.04 13.68
CA ASP A 240 -2.50 -6.86 15.01
C ASP A 240 -2.16 -8.00 15.98
#